data_789106dc05f12cdb1e9ecbb1fb007643
#
_entry.id   789106dc05f12cdb1e9ecbb1fb007643
#
_cell.length_a   1.000
_cell.length_b   1.000
_cell.length_c   1.000
_cell.angle_alpha   90.00
_cell.angle_beta   90.00
_cell.angle_gamma   90.00
#
_symmetry.space_group_name_H-M   'P 1'
#
loop_
_entity.id
_entity.type
_entity.pdbx_description
1 polymer ?
#
loop_
_entity_poly.entity_id
_entity_poly.type
_entity_poly.pdbx_seq_one_letter_code
_entity_poly.pdbx_strand_id
1 'polypeptide(L)'
;MKNRRVKYGYAYQNGVITVNPTESTTVKRIFDLYINGLSLIKIVQLLIAENIEYMVGEVSWNKGKIKRIIDDDIYTGTDTYPPVISKDTFEKANKVKSARDTQKGIDRSSDIYNLNVPILCADCGSPLKRNHEMRCVQGTRWVCKNSECHNIIHLNDDTLIEQITDLLNRIIKNPDLIKDNDDCGVISKETVKLENEIRKALEHDKNNKD
;
A
#
# COMPACT_ATOMS: atom_id res chain seq x y z
N MET A 1 -1.62 20.14 15.02
CA MET A 1 -2.89 19.41 14.84
C MET A 1 -3.62 19.38 16.16
N LYS A 2 -4.86 19.85 16.21
CA LYS A 2 -5.71 19.69 17.39
C LYS A 2 -6.18 18.23 17.44
N ASN A 3 -5.91 17.52 18.52
CA ASN A 3 -6.39 16.14 18.73
C ASN A 3 -7.68 16.17 19.52
N ARG A 4 -8.65 15.32 19.12
CA ARG A 4 -9.88 15.11 19.91
C ARG A 4 -9.54 14.34 21.20
N ARG A 5 -10.09 14.79 22.32
CA ARG A 5 -9.96 14.07 23.60
C ARG A 5 -10.90 12.87 23.69
N VAL A 6 -12.04 12.93 22.97
CA VAL A 6 -13.09 11.90 22.94
C VAL A 6 -13.33 11.49 21.49
N LYS A 7 -13.75 10.26 21.25
CA LYS A 7 -14.07 9.76 19.90
C LYS A 7 -15.20 10.58 19.26
N TYR A 8 -15.17 10.69 17.93
CA TYR A 8 -16.24 11.34 17.17
C TYR A 8 -17.57 10.62 17.43
N GLY A 9 -18.65 11.38 17.65
CA GLY A 9 -19.94 10.82 18.07
C GLY A 9 -20.19 10.90 19.57
N TYR A 10 -19.20 11.34 20.35
CA TYR A 10 -19.30 11.44 21.80
C TYR A 10 -18.83 12.79 22.32
N ALA A 11 -19.36 13.17 23.47
CA ALA A 11 -18.97 14.34 24.24
C ALA A 11 -18.64 13.96 25.68
N TYR A 12 -17.77 14.73 26.32
CA TYR A 12 -17.48 14.59 27.73
C TYR A 12 -18.29 15.62 28.53
N GLN A 13 -19.20 15.14 29.38
CA GLN A 13 -20.07 16.00 30.17
C GLN A 13 -20.10 15.49 31.62
N ASN A 14 -19.89 16.39 32.57
CA ASN A 14 -19.97 16.09 34.03
C ASN A 14 -19.17 14.85 34.47
N GLY A 15 -17.99 14.65 33.91
CA GLY A 15 -17.15 13.49 34.28
C GLY A 15 -17.49 12.18 33.53
N VAL A 16 -18.51 12.18 32.66
CA VAL A 16 -18.97 10.98 31.95
C VAL A 16 -18.96 11.22 30.44
N ILE A 17 -18.71 10.14 29.70
CA ILE A 17 -18.83 10.17 28.23
C ILE A 17 -20.30 9.93 27.85
N THR A 18 -20.83 10.85 27.08
CA THR A 18 -22.21 10.82 26.61
C THR A 18 -22.25 10.85 25.07
N VAL A 19 -23.35 10.39 24.48
CA VAL A 19 -23.54 10.46 23.02
C VAL A 19 -23.78 11.93 22.62
N ASN A 20 -22.99 12.41 21.63
CA ASN A 20 -23.26 13.70 20.99
C ASN A 20 -24.33 13.49 19.90
N PRO A 21 -25.52 14.09 20.00
CA PRO A 21 -26.63 13.83 19.07
C PRO A 21 -26.27 14.10 17.60
N THR A 22 -25.63 15.23 17.33
CA THR A 22 -25.26 15.64 15.97
C THR A 22 -24.19 14.72 15.37
N GLU A 23 -23.13 14.47 16.11
CA GLU A 23 -22.02 13.63 15.63
C GLU A 23 -22.44 12.15 15.52
N SER A 24 -23.27 11.65 16.44
CA SER A 24 -23.77 10.27 16.41
C SER A 24 -24.65 9.99 15.20
N THR A 25 -25.44 10.96 14.76
CA THR A 25 -26.20 10.86 13.51
C THR A 25 -25.27 10.71 12.31
N THR A 26 -24.16 11.46 12.29
CA THR A 26 -23.13 11.32 11.25
C THR A 26 -22.44 9.95 11.31
N VAL A 27 -22.14 9.43 12.51
CA VAL A 27 -21.57 8.08 12.67
C VAL A 27 -22.52 7.02 12.08
N LYS A 28 -23.80 7.03 12.45
CA LYS A 28 -24.81 6.10 11.88
C LYS A 28 -24.83 6.16 10.37
N ARG A 29 -24.88 7.37 9.82
CA ARG A 29 -24.88 7.60 8.37
C ARG A 29 -23.61 7.08 7.69
N ILE A 30 -22.42 7.22 8.29
CA ILE A 30 -21.17 6.66 7.76
C ILE A 30 -21.30 5.15 7.63
N PHE A 31 -21.81 4.46 8.65
CA PHE A 31 -22.01 3.02 8.61
C PHE A 31 -23.01 2.62 7.52
N ASP A 32 -24.15 3.32 7.42
CA ASP A 32 -25.17 3.05 6.40
C ASP A 32 -24.62 3.23 4.98
N LEU A 33 -23.93 4.33 4.71
CA LEU A 33 -23.32 4.57 3.40
C LEU A 33 -22.28 3.51 3.05
N TYR A 34 -21.48 3.07 4.03
CA TYR A 34 -20.47 2.06 3.83
C TYR A 34 -21.07 0.67 3.56
N ILE A 35 -22.10 0.27 4.31
CA ILE A 35 -22.83 -0.99 4.13
C ILE A 35 -23.52 -1.01 2.75
N ASN A 36 -24.07 0.14 2.31
CA ASN A 36 -24.71 0.30 1.00
C ASN A 36 -23.69 0.39 -0.17
N GLY A 37 -22.43 0.14 0.07
CA GLY A 37 -21.47 -0.07 -1.01
C GLY A 37 -20.61 1.15 -1.36
N LEU A 38 -20.77 2.31 -0.73
CA LEU A 38 -19.92 3.47 -1.02
C LEU A 38 -18.47 3.22 -0.58
N SER A 39 -17.54 3.76 -1.36
CA SER A 39 -16.11 3.75 -0.99
C SER A 39 -15.83 4.80 0.09
N LEU A 40 -14.77 4.57 0.89
CA LEU A 40 -14.35 5.53 1.92
C LEU A 40 -14.10 6.93 1.36
N ILE A 41 -13.59 7.03 0.12
CA ILE A 41 -13.33 8.31 -0.55
C ILE A 41 -14.64 9.02 -0.88
N LYS A 42 -15.65 8.31 -1.40
CA LYS A 42 -16.96 8.88 -1.71
C LYS A 42 -17.67 9.35 -0.45
N ILE A 43 -17.56 8.61 0.66
CA ILE A 43 -18.11 9.05 1.96
C ILE A 43 -17.44 10.34 2.41
N VAL A 44 -16.11 10.45 2.32
CA VAL A 44 -15.38 11.69 2.63
C VAL A 44 -15.89 12.86 1.78
N GLN A 45 -16.04 12.67 0.47
CA GLN A 45 -16.52 13.71 -0.45
C GLN A 45 -17.92 14.21 -0.09
N LEU A 46 -18.83 13.29 0.27
CA LEU A 46 -20.18 13.65 0.72
C LEU A 46 -20.16 14.47 2.01
N LEU A 47 -19.40 14.06 3.03
CA LEU A 47 -19.33 14.77 4.29
C LEU A 47 -18.71 16.16 4.14
N ILE A 48 -17.74 16.33 3.24
CA ILE A 48 -17.13 17.63 2.92
C ILE A 48 -18.14 18.50 2.14
N ALA A 49 -18.81 17.95 1.13
CA ALA A 49 -19.79 18.69 0.32
C ALA A 49 -20.96 19.21 1.16
N GLU A 50 -21.35 18.48 2.20
CA GLU A 50 -22.40 18.86 3.15
C GLU A 50 -21.87 19.72 4.30
N ASN A 51 -20.61 20.12 4.26
CA ASN A 51 -19.95 20.95 5.26
C ASN A 51 -20.06 20.41 6.69
N ILE A 52 -20.04 19.07 6.85
CA ILE A 52 -20.11 18.42 8.16
C ILE A 52 -18.76 18.57 8.87
N GLU A 53 -18.77 19.19 10.03
CA GLU A 53 -17.55 19.40 10.80
C GLU A 53 -17.07 18.10 11.47
N TYR A 54 -15.77 17.84 11.40
CA TYR A 54 -15.12 16.80 12.21
C TYR A 54 -14.67 17.34 13.58
N MET A 55 -14.25 18.59 13.62
CA MET A 55 -13.98 19.37 14.82
C MET A 55 -14.70 20.71 14.69
N VAL A 56 -14.99 21.34 15.81
CA VAL A 56 -15.65 22.66 15.82
C VAL A 56 -14.90 23.63 14.91
N GLY A 57 -15.59 24.13 13.89
CA GLY A 57 -15.05 25.03 12.87
C GLY A 57 -14.15 24.38 11.83
N GLU A 58 -14.03 23.04 11.77
CA GLU A 58 -13.11 22.37 10.84
C GLU A 58 -13.75 21.17 10.14
N VAL A 59 -13.90 21.27 8.82
CA VAL A 59 -14.32 20.19 7.93
C VAL A 59 -13.09 19.45 7.41
N SER A 60 -12.50 18.59 8.25
CA SER A 60 -11.21 17.93 7.96
C SER A 60 -11.34 16.42 7.79
N TRP A 61 -12.39 15.97 7.08
CA TRP A 61 -12.59 14.56 6.81
C TRP A 61 -11.51 13.99 5.89
N ASN A 62 -11.09 12.75 6.18
CA ASN A 62 -10.20 11.98 5.32
C ASN A 62 -10.50 10.48 5.44
N LYS A 63 -9.95 9.69 4.50
CA LYS A 63 -10.12 8.23 4.46
C LYS A 63 -9.76 7.54 5.77
N GLY A 64 -8.70 8.00 6.45
CA GLY A 64 -8.24 7.41 7.71
C GLY A 64 -9.21 7.64 8.87
N LYS A 65 -9.88 8.81 8.92
CA LYS A 65 -10.90 9.12 9.93
C LYS A 65 -12.14 8.23 9.75
N ILE A 66 -12.63 8.10 8.52
CA ILE A 66 -13.77 7.19 8.22
C ILE A 66 -13.40 5.74 8.55
N LYS A 67 -12.21 5.29 8.14
CA LYS A 67 -11.76 3.93 8.44
C LYS A 67 -11.73 3.67 9.95
N ARG A 68 -11.19 4.59 10.75
CA ARG A 68 -11.16 4.44 12.23
C ARG A 68 -12.55 4.34 12.84
N ILE A 69 -13.53 5.09 12.32
CA ILE A 69 -14.92 5.01 12.79
C ILE A 69 -15.51 3.63 12.47
N ILE A 70 -15.31 3.11 11.26
CA ILE A 70 -15.85 1.81 10.85
C ILE A 70 -15.16 0.64 11.58
N ASP A 71 -13.88 0.78 11.91
CA ASP A 71 -13.08 -0.26 12.56
C ASP A 71 -13.26 -0.30 14.09
N ASP A 72 -13.82 0.73 14.70
CA ASP A 72 -13.88 0.89 16.16
C ASP A 72 -15.19 0.30 16.72
N ASP A 73 -15.08 -0.76 17.50
CA ASP A 73 -16.18 -1.47 18.14
C ASP A 73 -16.82 -0.70 19.32
N ILE A 74 -16.18 0.37 19.79
CA ILE A 74 -16.69 1.29 20.81
C ILE A 74 -18.11 1.78 20.47
N TYR A 75 -18.41 1.94 19.20
CA TYR A 75 -19.73 2.40 18.76
C TYR A 75 -20.86 1.40 19.02
N THR A 76 -20.55 0.14 19.31
CA THR A 76 -21.56 -0.87 19.72
C THR A 76 -21.90 -0.81 21.21
N GLY A 77 -21.17 0.00 21.97
CA GLY A 77 -21.30 0.15 23.40
C GLY A 77 -20.24 -0.62 24.18
N THR A 78 -19.66 0.06 25.17
CA THR A 78 -18.75 -0.48 26.17
C THR A 78 -19.13 0.03 27.54
N ASP A 79 -18.45 -0.40 28.60
CA ASP A 79 -18.70 0.11 29.98
C ASP A 79 -18.56 1.64 30.07
N THR A 80 -17.73 2.25 29.23
CA THR A 80 -17.43 3.68 29.25
C THR A 80 -18.18 4.46 28.16
N TYR A 81 -18.49 3.83 27.02
CA TYR A 81 -19.08 4.48 25.85
C TYR A 81 -20.48 3.93 25.59
N PRO A 82 -21.53 4.77 25.63
CA PRO A 82 -22.89 4.35 25.28
C PRO A 82 -22.96 3.91 23.81
N PRO A 83 -23.85 2.95 23.45
CA PRO A 83 -23.97 2.48 22.08
C PRO A 83 -24.55 3.58 21.15
N VAL A 84 -23.96 3.71 19.97
CA VAL A 84 -24.42 4.60 18.87
C VAL A 84 -25.06 3.76 17.76
N ILE A 85 -24.51 2.58 17.49
CA ILE A 85 -25.01 1.63 16.49
C ILE A 85 -25.29 0.26 17.12
N SER A 86 -26.05 -0.58 16.44
CA SER A 86 -26.26 -1.96 16.86
C SER A 86 -25.06 -2.83 16.51
N LYS A 87 -24.88 -3.94 17.24
CA LYS A 87 -23.87 -4.96 16.91
C LYS A 87 -24.08 -5.53 15.50
N ASP A 88 -25.34 -5.73 15.08
CA ASP A 88 -25.68 -6.19 13.72
C ASP A 88 -25.19 -5.21 12.63
N THR A 89 -25.33 -3.90 12.84
CA THR A 89 -24.82 -2.89 11.92
C THR A 89 -23.29 -2.98 11.82
N PHE A 90 -22.61 -3.11 12.93
CA PHE A 90 -21.15 -3.27 12.96
C PHE A 90 -20.68 -4.53 12.24
N GLU A 91 -21.35 -5.66 12.46
CA GLU A 91 -21.04 -6.93 11.79
C GLU A 91 -21.27 -6.86 10.28
N LYS A 92 -22.35 -6.21 9.83
CA LYS A 92 -22.61 -5.95 8.40
C LYS A 92 -21.48 -5.13 7.77
N ALA A 93 -21.03 -4.08 8.44
CA ALA A 93 -19.90 -3.27 7.96
C ALA A 93 -18.60 -4.11 7.86
N ASN A 94 -18.32 -4.97 8.83
CA ASN A 94 -17.17 -5.87 8.81
C ASN A 94 -17.26 -6.94 7.71
N LYS A 95 -18.45 -7.45 7.39
CA LYS A 95 -18.65 -8.33 6.24
C LYS A 95 -18.30 -7.64 4.92
N VAL A 96 -18.79 -6.40 4.72
CA VAL A 96 -18.46 -5.60 3.54
C VAL A 96 -16.96 -5.31 3.46
N LYS A 97 -16.33 -4.99 4.59
CA LYS A 97 -14.88 -4.78 4.68
C LYS A 97 -14.09 -6.04 4.27
N SER A 98 -14.46 -7.21 4.81
CA SER A 98 -13.83 -8.48 4.48
C SER A 98 -14.01 -8.88 3.01
N ALA A 99 -15.17 -8.59 2.43
CA ALA A 99 -15.43 -8.85 1.00
C ALA A 99 -14.61 -7.93 0.07
N ARG A 100 -14.25 -6.73 0.55
CA ARG A 100 -13.42 -5.77 -0.20
C ARG A 100 -11.93 -5.93 0.03
N ASP A 101 -11.52 -6.76 0.97
CA ASP A 101 -10.12 -6.98 1.28
C ASP A 101 -9.47 -7.88 0.22
N THR A 102 -8.88 -7.24 -0.78
CA THR A 102 -8.12 -7.90 -1.85
C THR A 102 -6.76 -8.45 -1.39
N GLN A 103 -6.34 -8.11 -0.17
CA GLN A 103 -5.10 -8.59 0.45
C GLN A 103 -5.31 -9.85 1.29
N LYS A 104 -6.58 -10.23 1.51
CA LYS A 104 -6.93 -11.42 2.28
C LYS A 104 -6.54 -12.68 1.48
N GLY A 105 -5.61 -13.45 2.03
CA GLY A 105 -5.13 -14.70 1.40
C GLY A 105 -3.87 -14.51 0.55
N ILE A 106 -3.26 -13.33 0.48
CA ILE A 106 -1.90 -13.21 -0.05
C ILE A 106 -0.96 -13.87 0.96
N ASP A 107 -0.42 -15.02 0.58
CA ASP A 107 0.65 -15.65 1.33
C ASP A 107 1.91 -14.77 1.25
N ARG A 108 2.34 -14.27 2.40
CA ARG A 108 3.55 -13.45 2.56
C ARG A 108 4.71 -14.24 3.18
N SER A 109 4.56 -15.55 3.30
CA SER A 109 5.64 -16.43 3.77
C SER A 109 6.74 -16.63 2.72
N SER A 110 6.47 -16.32 1.45
CA SER A 110 7.43 -16.43 0.36
C SER A 110 8.66 -15.53 0.59
N ASP A 111 9.85 -16.04 0.31
CA ASP A 111 11.15 -15.39 0.48
C ASP A 111 11.25 -14.04 -0.24
N ILE A 112 10.45 -13.84 -1.30
CA ILE A 112 10.38 -12.56 -2.02
C ILE A 112 10.00 -11.38 -1.13
N TYR A 113 9.22 -11.60 -0.06
CA TYR A 113 8.83 -10.54 0.88
C TYR A 113 9.94 -10.22 1.90
N ASN A 114 10.91 -11.12 2.04
CA ASN A 114 12.08 -10.97 2.91
C ASN A 114 13.28 -10.35 2.17
N LEU A 115 13.15 -10.15 0.85
CA LEU A 115 14.19 -9.57 0.03
C LEU A 115 14.35 -8.06 0.34
N ASN A 116 15.41 -7.71 1.06
CA ASN A 116 15.70 -6.33 1.50
C ASN A 116 16.60 -5.56 0.52
N VAL A 117 17.00 -6.18 -0.60
CA VAL A 117 17.80 -5.53 -1.64
C VAL A 117 16.92 -4.97 -2.75
N PRO A 118 17.15 -3.72 -3.20
CA PRO A 118 16.41 -3.17 -4.32
C PRO A 118 16.80 -3.89 -5.62
N ILE A 119 15.79 -4.29 -6.39
CA ILE A 119 16.00 -4.78 -7.76
C ILE A 119 15.95 -3.56 -8.68
N LEU A 120 17.00 -3.39 -9.48
CA LEU A 120 17.16 -2.23 -10.33
C LEU A 120 16.78 -2.53 -11.76
N CYS A 121 16.24 -1.52 -12.44
CA CYS A 121 15.94 -1.59 -13.86
C CYS A 121 17.26 -1.61 -14.67
N ALA A 122 17.41 -2.57 -15.56
CA ALA A 122 18.59 -2.69 -16.40
C ALA A 122 18.72 -1.53 -17.41
N ASP A 123 17.63 -0.87 -17.77
CA ASP A 123 17.67 0.23 -18.76
C ASP A 123 18.05 1.57 -18.15
N CYS A 124 17.62 1.88 -16.91
CA CYS A 124 17.80 3.22 -16.35
C CYS A 124 18.33 3.23 -14.90
N GLY A 125 18.66 2.07 -14.32
CA GLY A 125 19.15 1.96 -12.95
C GLY A 125 18.15 2.34 -11.85
N SER A 126 16.89 2.69 -12.18
CA SER A 126 15.89 3.01 -11.19
C SER A 126 15.30 1.76 -10.54
N PRO A 127 14.85 1.84 -9.27
CA PRO A 127 14.25 0.68 -8.60
C PRO A 127 13.02 0.16 -9.34
N LEU A 128 12.88 -1.16 -9.42
CA LEU A 128 11.69 -1.85 -9.87
C LEU A 128 10.70 -2.01 -8.73
N LYS A 129 9.41 -1.91 -9.05
CA LYS A 129 8.31 -2.18 -8.13
C LYS A 129 7.62 -3.48 -8.53
N ARG A 130 7.54 -4.41 -7.59
CA ARG A 130 6.77 -5.64 -7.76
C ARG A 130 5.27 -5.36 -7.71
N ASN A 131 4.57 -5.79 -8.74
CA ASN A 131 3.11 -5.81 -8.82
C ASN A 131 2.65 -7.26 -9.04
N HIS A 132 1.94 -7.81 -8.06
CA HIS A 132 1.36 -9.14 -8.16
C HIS A 132 -0.14 -9.00 -8.46
N GLU A 133 -0.58 -9.54 -9.61
CA GLU A 133 -1.97 -9.55 -10.02
C GLU A 133 -2.46 -11.00 -10.16
N MET A 134 -3.26 -11.46 -9.19
CA MET A 134 -3.81 -12.83 -9.19
C MET A 134 -4.70 -13.14 -10.41
N ARG A 135 -5.16 -12.11 -11.15
CA ARG A 135 -6.01 -12.25 -12.33
C ARG A 135 -5.24 -12.42 -13.63
N CYS A 136 -3.94 -12.17 -13.64
CA CYS A 136 -3.10 -12.33 -14.82
C CYS A 136 -2.46 -13.70 -14.85
N VAL A 137 -2.53 -14.38 -15.99
CA VAL A 137 -1.90 -15.69 -16.24
C VAL A 137 -0.38 -15.65 -15.98
N GLN A 138 0.24 -14.49 -16.11
CA GLN A 138 1.66 -14.26 -15.89
C GLN A 138 2.00 -13.84 -14.42
N GLY A 139 1.00 -13.69 -13.56
CA GLY A 139 1.10 -13.52 -12.10
C GLY A 139 1.82 -12.25 -11.64
N THR A 140 3.14 -12.24 -11.69
CA THR A 140 3.97 -11.14 -11.16
C THR A 140 4.65 -10.36 -12.28
N ARG A 141 4.60 -9.04 -12.15
CA ARG A 141 5.33 -8.11 -13.01
C ARG A 141 6.14 -7.11 -12.18
N TRP A 142 7.30 -6.76 -12.68
CA TRP A 142 8.20 -5.77 -12.11
C TRP A 142 8.19 -4.52 -12.98
N VAL A 143 7.76 -3.39 -12.41
CA VAL A 143 7.56 -2.13 -13.14
C VAL A 143 8.60 -1.11 -12.68
N CYS A 144 9.27 -0.47 -13.64
CA CYS A 144 10.20 0.59 -13.33
C CYS A 144 9.48 1.77 -12.66
N LYS A 145 10.10 2.31 -11.59
CA LYS A 145 9.58 3.50 -10.89
C LYS A 145 9.84 4.80 -11.63
N ASN A 146 10.74 4.80 -12.61
CA ASN A 146 10.97 5.95 -13.45
C ASN A 146 9.87 6.07 -14.48
N SER A 147 9.10 7.17 -14.43
CA SER A 147 7.98 7.46 -15.35
C SER A 147 8.38 7.59 -16.81
N GLU A 148 9.66 7.88 -17.09
CA GLU A 148 10.15 8.02 -18.47
C GLU A 148 10.64 6.69 -19.07
N CYS A 149 10.95 5.71 -18.22
CA CYS A 149 11.55 4.44 -18.66
C CYS A 149 10.53 3.43 -19.16
N HIS A 150 9.32 3.40 -18.59
CA HIS A 150 8.20 2.49 -18.92
C HIS A 150 8.55 0.98 -18.97
N ASN A 151 9.72 0.56 -18.48
CA ASN A 151 10.13 -0.84 -18.55
C ASN A 151 9.27 -1.71 -17.62
N ILE A 152 8.77 -2.84 -18.15
CA ILE A 152 7.97 -3.83 -17.43
C ILE A 152 8.57 -5.21 -17.71
N ILE A 153 8.91 -5.92 -16.63
CA ILE A 153 9.48 -7.27 -16.70
C ILE A 153 8.47 -8.25 -16.10
N HIS A 154 8.09 -9.27 -16.86
CA HIS A 154 7.27 -10.38 -16.37
C HIS A 154 8.20 -11.49 -15.88
N LEU A 155 8.31 -11.60 -14.55
CA LEU A 155 9.17 -12.59 -13.91
C LEU A 155 8.50 -13.09 -12.64
N ASN A 156 8.36 -14.41 -12.52
CA ASN A 156 7.82 -15.04 -11.31
C ASN A 156 8.78 -14.89 -10.14
N ASP A 157 8.21 -14.82 -8.95
CA ASP A 157 8.96 -14.66 -7.71
C ASP A 157 9.96 -15.80 -7.49
N ASP A 158 9.51 -17.04 -7.69
CA ASP A 158 10.36 -18.25 -7.50
C ASP A 158 11.56 -18.23 -8.45
N THR A 159 11.32 -17.90 -9.73
CA THR A 159 12.41 -17.78 -10.71
C THR A 159 13.41 -16.69 -10.33
N LEU A 160 12.92 -15.56 -9.81
CA LEU A 160 13.82 -14.49 -9.36
C LEU A 160 14.65 -14.91 -8.16
N ILE A 161 14.05 -15.54 -7.16
CA ILE A 161 14.76 -16.05 -5.98
C ILE A 161 15.77 -17.13 -6.36
N GLU A 162 15.42 -18.04 -7.27
CA GLU A 162 16.32 -19.05 -7.80
C GLU A 162 17.54 -18.41 -8.47
N GLN A 163 17.34 -17.43 -9.35
CA GLN A 163 18.44 -16.72 -10.01
C GLN A 163 19.35 -15.97 -9.02
N ILE A 164 18.77 -15.33 -8.01
CA ILE A 164 19.56 -14.69 -6.94
C ILE A 164 20.36 -15.73 -6.17
N THR A 165 19.75 -16.85 -5.81
CA THR A 165 20.40 -17.94 -5.09
C THR A 165 21.55 -18.54 -5.89
N ASP A 166 21.36 -18.79 -7.18
CA ASP A 166 22.39 -19.28 -8.08
C ASP A 166 23.57 -18.30 -8.21
N LEU A 167 23.25 -17.00 -8.33
CA LEU A 167 24.29 -15.96 -8.35
C LEU A 167 25.12 -15.96 -7.06
N LEU A 168 24.47 -16.00 -5.91
CA LEU A 168 25.15 -16.05 -4.61
C LEU A 168 25.98 -17.32 -4.46
N ASN A 169 25.47 -18.47 -4.86
CA ASN A 169 26.21 -19.73 -4.84
C ASN A 169 27.46 -19.71 -5.76
N ARG A 170 27.35 -19.04 -6.91
CA ARG A 170 28.53 -18.86 -7.81
C ARG A 170 29.59 -17.97 -7.17
N ILE A 171 29.18 -16.88 -6.49
CA ILE A 171 30.10 -16.00 -5.77
C ILE A 171 30.76 -16.73 -4.62
N ILE A 172 30.01 -17.52 -3.84
CA ILE A 172 30.55 -18.31 -2.73
C ILE A 172 31.60 -19.34 -3.24
N LYS A 173 31.32 -19.99 -4.37
CA LYS A 173 32.25 -20.97 -4.98
C LYS A 173 33.48 -20.32 -5.61
N ASN A 174 33.39 -19.08 -6.03
CA ASN A 174 34.46 -18.32 -6.66
C ASN A 174 34.46 -16.87 -6.16
N PRO A 175 35.05 -16.61 -4.98
CA PRO A 175 35.13 -15.27 -4.40
C PRO A 175 35.84 -14.25 -5.28
N ASP A 176 36.69 -14.66 -6.20
CA ASP A 176 37.41 -13.77 -7.14
C ASP A 176 36.46 -13.06 -8.13
N LEU A 177 35.17 -13.48 -8.19
CA LEU A 177 34.13 -12.77 -8.93
C LEU A 177 33.77 -11.43 -8.28
N ILE A 178 34.03 -11.29 -6.98
CA ILE A 178 33.90 -10.01 -6.26
C ILE A 178 35.28 -9.36 -6.32
N LYS A 179 35.49 -8.46 -7.27
CA LYS A 179 36.66 -7.61 -7.26
C LYS A 179 36.46 -6.54 -6.19
N ASP A 180 37.37 -6.47 -5.23
CA ASP A 180 37.51 -5.30 -4.37
C ASP A 180 37.93 -4.13 -5.27
N ASN A 181 36.96 -3.38 -5.75
CA ASN A 181 37.22 -2.05 -6.27
C ASN A 181 37.39 -1.16 -5.05
N ASP A 182 38.61 -0.82 -4.69
CA ASP A 182 38.94 0.22 -3.71
C ASP A 182 38.36 1.60 -4.10
N ASP A 183 37.91 1.72 -5.35
CA ASP A 183 37.09 2.81 -5.86
C ASP A 183 35.61 2.41 -5.85
N CYS A 184 35.04 2.36 -4.67
CA CYS A 184 33.58 2.28 -4.50
C CYS A 184 32.93 3.63 -4.84
N GLY A 185 33.18 4.11 -6.06
CA GLY A 185 32.40 5.21 -6.63
C GLY A 185 30.94 4.75 -6.71
N VAL A 186 30.06 5.49 -6.07
CA VAL A 186 28.60 5.27 -6.19
C VAL A 186 28.31 5.21 -7.69
N ILE A 187 28.02 4.01 -8.23
CA ILE A 187 27.63 3.85 -9.63
C ILE A 187 26.43 4.76 -9.84
N SER A 188 26.62 5.85 -10.56
CA SER A 188 25.56 6.79 -10.80
C SER A 188 24.52 6.18 -11.74
N LYS A 189 23.29 6.67 -11.69
CA LYS A 189 22.23 6.21 -12.61
C LYS A 189 22.64 6.44 -14.07
N GLU A 190 23.39 7.51 -14.31
CA GLU A 190 23.93 7.87 -15.61
C GLU A 190 24.95 6.83 -16.12
N THR A 191 25.83 6.34 -15.23
CA THR A 191 26.83 5.32 -15.57
C THR A 191 26.13 4.02 -15.99
N VAL A 192 25.13 3.56 -15.21
CA VAL A 192 24.35 2.36 -15.55
C VAL A 192 23.62 2.51 -16.90
N LYS A 193 23.06 3.70 -17.15
CA LYS A 193 22.37 4.00 -18.40
C LYS A 193 23.32 3.93 -19.59
N LEU A 194 24.48 4.57 -19.50
CA LEU A 194 25.52 4.58 -20.53
C LEU A 194 26.05 3.16 -20.82
N GLU A 195 26.32 2.37 -19.80
CA GLU A 195 26.77 0.98 -19.96
C GLU A 195 25.74 0.13 -20.70
N ASN A 196 24.45 0.32 -20.38
CA ASN A 196 23.38 -0.39 -21.06
C ASN A 196 23.17 0.06 -22.51
N GLU A 197 23.32 1.36 -22.80
CA GLU A 197 23.27 1.89 -24.18
C GLU A 197 24.44 1.34 -25.02
N ILE A 198 25.65 1.30 -24.46
CA ILE A 198 26.83 0.69 -25.11
C ILE A 198 26.59 -0.78 -25.41
N ARG A 199 26.06 -1.55 -24.44
CA ARG A 199 25.76 -2.97 -24.61
C ARG A 199 24.76 -3.21 -25.73
N LYS A 200 23.66 -2.46 -25.76
CA LYS A 200 22.64 -2.54 -26.81
C LYS A 200 23.21 -2.21 -28.20
N ALA A 201 24.08 -1.20 -28.29
CA ALA A 201 24.75 -0.85 -29.55
C ALA A 201 25.66 -1.98 -30.03
N LEU A 202 26.42 -2.61 -29.13
CA LEU A 202 27.30 -3.72 -29.46
C LEU A 202 26.53 -4.99 -29.89
N GLU A 203 25.36 -5.24 -29.28
CA GLU A 203 24.48 -6.35 -29.67
C GLU A 203 23.86 -6.12 -31.05
N HIS A 204 23.45 -4.88 -31.36
CA HIS A 204 22.91 -4.51 -32.66
C HIS A 204 23.94 -4.66 -33.77
N ASP A 205 25.20 -4.28 -33.51
CA ASP A 205 26.29 -4.45 -34.51
C ASP A 205 26.66 -5.91 -34.74
N LYS A 206 26.48 -6.79 -33.76
CA LYS A 206 26.67 -8.23 -33.97
C LYS A 206 25.59 -8.86 -34.85
N ASN A 207 24.34 -8.42 -34.68
CA ASN A 207 23.20 -8.95 -35.43
C ASN A 207 23.12 -8.41 -36.88
N ASN A 208 23.88 -7.36 -37.21
CA ASN A 208 23.95 -6.81 -38.57
C ASN A 208 25.16 -7.32 -39.40
N LYS A 209 25.95 -8.26 -38.87
CA LYS A 209 27.13 -8.85 -39.56
C LYS A 209 26.91 -10.27 -40.08
N ASP A 210 25.71 -10.83 -39.89
CA ASP A 210 25.24 -12.05 -40.51
C ASP A 210 24.20 -11.69 -41.61
#